data_f1572d19ffc73269f9bfaf3432d06f82
#
_entry.id   f1572d19ffc73269f9bfaf3432d06f82
#
_cell.length_a   1.000
_cell.length_b   1.000
_cell.length_c   1.000
_cell.angle_alpha   90.00
_cell.angle_beta   90.00
_cell.angle_gamma   90.00
#
_symmetry.space_group_name_H-M   'P 1'
#
loop_
_entity.id
_entity.type
_entity.pdbx_description
1 polymer ?
#
loop_
_entity_poly.entity_id
_entity_poly.type
_entity_poly.pdbx_seq_one_letter_code
_entity_poly.pdbx_strand_id
1 'polypeptide(L)'
;NGGIGVLHRNLSIDDQAAQVDIVKRSESGMINDPLTVSPDVTLADLDKLCGRFHISGLPVVDKDNKLVGIITNRDMRFIASEDYDRLKVSEVMTRENLITGPSNISKEDAHDLLAKHKVEKLPLVDSEGHLTGLITVKDFVKTEQYPDATKDEQGRLRVAAGIGFLGDAYNRASALMEA
;
A
#
# COMPACT_ATOMS: atom_id res chain seq x y z
N ASN A 1 -18.86 -9.14 0.37
CA ASN A 1 -20.11 -9.77 0.59
C ASN A 1 -20.10 -10.85 1.69
N GLY A 2 -19.55 -10.56 2.87
CA GLY A 2 -19.67 -11.37 4.08
C GLY A 2 -18.98 -12.74 4.07
N GLY A 3 -18.15 -13.04 3.08
CA GLY A 3 -17.44 -14.31 2.96
C GLY A 3 -15.96 -14.19 3.31
N ILE A 4 -15.24 -15.33 3.31
CA ILE A 4 -13.79 -15.38 3.44
C ILE A 4 -13.19 -16.11 2.24
N GLY A 5 -12.17 -15.53 1.62
CA GLY A 5 -11.40 -16.15 0.56
C GLY A 5 -10.42 -17.17 1.11
N VAL A 6 -10.16 -18.26 0.37
CA VAL A 6 -9.19 -19.29 0.76
C VAL A 6 -8.11 -19.40 -0.30
N LEU A 7 -6.86 -19.15 0.06
CA LEU A 7 -5.72 -19.33 -0.79
C LEU A 7 -5.31 -20.80 -0.83
N HIS A 8 -5.15 -21.35 -2.03
CA HIS A 8 -4.78 -22.75 -2.22
C HIS A 8 -3.31 -23.02 -1.88
N ARG A 9 -2.99 -24.28 -1.57
CA ARG A 9 -1.64 -24.72 -1.19
C ARG A 9 -0.66 -24.91 -2.38
N ASN A 10 -1.12 -24.87 -3.62
CA ASN A 10 -0.29 -25.14 -4.81
C ASN A 10 0.68 -23.98 -5.17
N LEU A 11 1.29 -23.38 -4.15
CA LEU A 11 2.27 -22.31 -4.22
C LEU A 11 3.46 -22.67 -3.32
N SER A 12 4.63 -22.09 -3.58
CA SER A 12 5.70 -22.10 -2.60
C SER A 12 5.24 -21.45 -1.30
N ILE A 13 5.97 -21.63 -0.20
CA ILE A 13 5.66 -20.97 1.09
C ILE A 13 5.70 -19.46 0.90
N ASP A 14 6.77 -18.96 0.28
CA ASP A 14 7.00 -17.53 0.07
C ASP A 14 5.95 -16.91 -0.86
N ASP A 15 5.57 -17.59 -1.95
CA ASP A 15 4.53 -17.09 -2.85
C ASP A 15 3.16 -17.05 -2.19
N GLN A 16 2.83 -18.05 -1.35
CA GLN A 16 1.55 -18.05 -0.65
C GLN A 16 1.51 -16.94 0.43
N ALA A 17 2.61 -16.72 1.15
CA ALA A 17 2.76 -15.62 2.11
C ALA A 17 2.63 -14.26 1.39
N ALA A 18 3.28 -14.10 0.23
CA ALA A 18 3.14 -12.90 -0.58
C ALA A 18 1.68 -12.65 -1.04
N GLN A 19 0.91 -13.71 -1.33
CA GLN A 19 -0.52 -13.57 -1.65
C GLN A 19 -1.34 -13.13 -0.43
N VAL A 20 -1.02 -13.62 0.78
CA VAL A 20 -1.66 -13.14 2.02
C VAL A 20 -1.39 -11.65 2.21
N ASP A 21 -0.13 -11.21 2.07
CA ASP A 21 0.25 -9.80 2.19
C ASP A 21 -0.50 -8.91 1.18
N ILE A 22 -0.62 -9.35 -0.08
CA ILE A 22 -1.41 -8.63 -1.10
C ILE A 22 -2.87 -8.50 -0.66
N VAL A 23 -3.50 -9.55 -0.13
CA VAL A 23 -4.89 -9.49 0.35
C VAL A 23 -5.01 -8.55 1.55
N LYS A 24 -4.10 -8.64 2.52
CA LYS A 24 -4.07 -7.78 3.71
C LYS A 24 -3.91 -6.30 3.37
N ARG A 25 -3.10 -5.99 2.35
CA ARG A 25 -2.88 -4.62 1.87
C ARG A 25 -4.02 -4.11 0.96
N SER A 26 -4.85 -4.98 0.42
CA SER A 26 -5.83 -4.61 -0.62
C SER A 26 -7.01 -3.79 -0.11
N GLU A 27 -7.34 -3.81 1.17
CA GLU A 27 -8.54 -3.18 1.74
C GLU A 27 -8.41 -2.68 3.19
N SER A 28 -7.32 -2.04 3.54
CA SER A 28 -7.34 -1.23 4.75
C SER A 28 -7.84 0.17 4.38
N GLY A 29 -8.96 0.62 4.95
CA GLY A 29 -9.46 2.00 4.75
C GLY A 29 -8.51 3.08 5.26
N MET A 30 -7.46 2.68 5.95
CA MET A 30 -6.27 3.42 6.31
C MET A 30 -5.13 2.40 6.41
N ILE A 31 -4.12 2.54 5.58
CA ILE A 31 -2.93 1.69 5.62
C ILE A 31 -2.02 2.25 6.71
N ASN A 32 -1.94 1.58 7.86
CA ASN A 32 -1.13 2.01 9.01
C ASN A 32 0.39 1.82 8.80
N ASP A 33 0.78 0.98 7.85
CA ASP A 33 2.17 0.76 7.45
C ASP A 33 2.24 0.70 5.92
N PRO A 34 2.17 1.86 5.24
CA PRO A 34 2.18 1.89 3.80
C PRO A 34 3.56 1.53 3.26
N LEU A 35 3.57 0.83 2.12
CA LEU A 35 4.80 0.72 1.35
C LEU A 35 5.32 2.11 1.00
N THR A 36 6.60 2.31 1.23
CA THR A 36 7.31 3.55 0.95
C THR A 36 8.47 3.32 0.00
N VAL A 37 9.03 4.38 -0.52
CA VAL A 37 10.23 4.33 -1.34
C VAL A 37 11.20 5.45 -0.91
N SER A 38 12.51 5.16 -1.00
CA SER A 38 13.53 6.18 -0.78
C SER A 38 13.67 7.09 -2.01
N PRO A 39 14.02 8.37 -1.83
CA PRO A 39 14.28 9.30 -2.92
C PRO A 39 15.37 8.83 -3.91
N ASP A 40 16.29 7.97 -3.45
CA ASP A 40 17.42 7.49 -4.23
C ASP A 40 17.16 6.28 -5.12
N VAL A 41 16.00 5.65 -4.99
CA VAL A 41 15.58 4.49 -5.80
C VAL A 41 15.37 4.90 -7.26
N THR A 42 15.71 4.04 -8.20
CA THR A 42 15.48 4.27 -9.64
C THR A 42 13.99 4.10 -10.00
N LEU A 43 13.55 4.72 -11.08
CA LEU A 43 12.18 4.54 -11.56
C LEU A 43 11.93 3.09 -12.00
N ALA A 44 12.96 2.39 -12.50
CA ALA A 44 12.85 0.98 -12.87
C ALA A 44 12.55 0.07 -11.67
N ASP A 45 13.21 0.30 -10.54
CA ASP A 45 12.96 -0.47 -9.33
C ASP A 45 11.62 -0.09 -8.68
N LEU A 46 11.23 1.19 -8.75
CA LEU A 46 9.91 1.65 -8.35
C LEU A 46 8.80 0.97 -9.19
N ASP A 47 8.96 0.91 -10.51
CA ASP A 47 7.99 0.29 -11.43
C ASP A 47 7.81 -1.21 -11.13
N LYS A 48 8.93 -1.93 -10.90
CA LYS A 48 8.89 -3.34 -10.46
C LYS A 48 8.14 -3.48 -9.13
N LEU A 49 8.39 -2.59 -8.16
CA LEU A 49 7.71 -2.60 -6.87
C LEU A 49 6.21 -2.35 -7.04
N CYS A 50 5.84 -1.33 -7.80
CA CYS A 50 4.44 -1.01 -8.11
C CYS A 50 3.73 -2.16 -8.82
N GLY A 51 4.40 -2.79 -9.79
CA GLY A 51 3.88 -3.96 -10.52
C GLY A 51 3.66 -5.16 -9.62
N ARG A 52 4.62 -5.47 -8.73
CA ARG A 52 4.52 -6.59 -7.79
C ARG A 52 3.33 -6.47 -6.84
N PHE A 53 3.07 -5.28 -6.32
CA PHE A 53 2.02 -5.04 -5.33
C PHE A 53 0.73 -4.45 -5.91
N HIS A 54 0.65 -4.28 -7.24
CA HIS A 54 -0.49 -3.69 -7.94
C HIS A 54 -0.91 -2.31 -7.40
N ILE A 55 0.06 -1.49 -7.06
CA ILE A 55 -0.13 -0.14 -6.53
C ILE A 55 0.25 0.92 -7.55
N SER A 56 -0.43 2.07 -7.49
CA SER A 56 -0.30 3.15 -8.48
C SER A 56 0.55 4.33 -8.00
N GLY A 57 1.24 4.18 -6.87
CA GLY A 57 2.10 5.21 -6.33
C GLY A 57 2.30 5.08 -4.82
N LEU A 58 3.37 5.66 -4.34
CA LEU A 58 3.92 5.48 -3.00
C LEU A 58 4.30 6.82 -2.36
N PRO A 59 4.17 6.94 -1.03
CA PRO A 59 4.88 7.97 -0.28
C PRO A 59 6.38 7.78 -0.41
N VAL A 60 7.10 8.88 -0.52
CA VAL A 60 8.56 8.93 -0.54
C VAL A 60 9.02 9.43 0.83
N VAL A 61 9.85 8.64 1.50
CA VAL A 61 10.35 8.98 2.84
C VAL A 61 11.87 8.98 2.86
N ASP A 62 12.43 9.79 3.74
CA ASP A 62 13.87 9.76 4.02
C ASP A 62 14.24 8.61 4.99
N LYS A 63 15.52 8.56 5.38
CA LYS A 63 16.06 7.55 6.29
C LYS A 63 15.44 7.60 7.71
N ASP A 64 14.87 8.73 8.09
CA ASP A 64 14.24 8.95 9.39
C ASP A 64 12.70 8.78 9.31
N ASN A 65 12.19 8.18 8.22
CA ASN A 65 10.76 7.98 7.92
C ASN A 65 9.96 9.29 7.79
N LYS A 66 10.62 10.42 7.52
CA LYS A 66 9.91 11.68 7.24
C LYS A 66 9.41 11.69 5.80
N LEU A 67 8.18 12.15 5.62
CA LEU A 67 7.60 12.32 4.30
C LEU A 67 8.30 13.45 3.54
N VAL A 68 8.96 13.11 2.43
CA VAL A 68 9.68 14.07 1.57
C VAL A 68 9.04 14.24 0.20
N GLY A 69 8.08 13.40 -0.14
CA GLY A 69 7.37 13.47 -1.42
C GLY A 69 6.33 12.40 -1.59
N ILE A 70 5.69 12.42 -2.74
CA ILE A 70 4.83 11.34 -3.23
C ILE A 70 5.16 11.09 -4.70
N ILE A 71 5.18 9.82 -5.11
CA ILE A 71 5.35 9.46 -6.51
C ILE A 71 4.22 8.54 -6.97
N THR A 72 3.68 8.80 -8.13
CA THR A 72 2.55 8.07 -8.70
C THR A 72 2.79 7.73 -10.17
N ASN A 73 2.00 6.81 -10.72
CA ASN A 73 2.03 6.53 -12.17
C ASN A 73 1.75 7.77 -13.03
N ARG A 74 1.11 8.79 -12.47
CA ARG A 74 0.85 10.06 -13.17
C ARG A 74 2.13 10.84 -13.39
N ASP A 75 3.03 10.85 -12.39
CA ASP A 75 4.32 11.52 -12.45
C ASP A 75 5.26 10.86 -13.48
N MET A 76 5.16 9.53 -13.63
CA MET A 76 6.00 8.75 -14.55
C MET A 76 5.44 8.68 -15.99
N ARG A 77 4.19 9.08 -16.22
CA ARG A 77 3.47 8.85 -17.48
C ARG A 77 4.17 9.37 -18.74
N PHE A 78 4.92 10.45 -18.61
CA PHE A 78 5.58 11.12 -19.75
C PHE A 78 7.08 10.86 -19.81
N ILE A 79 7.60 9.95 -18.97
CA ILE A 79 9.01 9.58 -18.97
C ILE A 79 9.20 8.38 -19.88
N ALA A 80 10.21 8.45 -20.76
CA ALA A 80 10.55 7.35 -21.65
C ALA A 80 11.08 6.15 -20.83
N SER A 81 10.70 4.92 -21.20
CA SER A 81 11.10 3.71 -20.47
C SER A 81 12.62 3.52 -20.42
N GLU A 82 13.35 4.02 -21.43
CA GLU A 82 14.82 4.00 -21.50
C GLU A 82 15.50 4.86 -20.43
N ASP A 83 14.77 5.82 -19.84
CA ASP A 83 15.27 6.68 -18.76
C ASP A 83 15.03 6.09 -17.36
N TYR A 84 14.25 5.02 -17.22
CA TYR A 84 13.85 4.47 -15.92
C TYR A 84 15.02 3.95 -15.09
N ASP A 85 16.05 3.38 -15.72
CA ASP A 85 17.25 2.91 -15.02
C ASP A 85 18.15 4.06 -14.55
N ARG A 86 18.04 5.24 -15.19
CA ARG A 86 18.88 6.39 -14.93
C ARG A 86 18.26 7.37 -13.93
N LEU A 87 16.96 7.63 -14.05
CA LEU A 87 16.28 8.62 -13.23
C LEU A 87 15.93 8.07 -11.84
N LYS A 88 16.13 8.90 -10.83
CA LYS A 88 15.74 8.62 -9.45
C LYS A 88 14.34 9.14 -9.13
N VAL A 89 13.70 8.54 -8.15
CA VAL A 89 12.42 8.99 -7.59
C VAL A 89 12.47 10.47 -7.22
N SER A 90 13.57 10.92 -6.62
CA SER A 90 13.77 12.31 -6.21
C SER A 90 13.73 13.34 -7.33
N GLU A 91 13.97 12.93 -8.57
CA GLU A 91 13.97 13.83 -9.75
C GLU A 91 12.56 14.01 -10.34
N VAL A 92 11.63 13.09 -10.00
CA VAL A 92 10.31 12.98 -10.63
C VAL A 92 9.16 13.16 -9.65
N MET A 93 9.37 12.83 -8.37
CA MET A 93 8.33 12.89 -7.34
C MET A 93 7.76 14.30 -7.15
N THR A 94 6.50 14.39 -6.78
CA THR A 94 5.92 15.61 -6.26
C THR A 94 6.41 15.85 -4.84
N ARG A 95 7.04 17.00 -4.57
CA ARG A 95 7.59 17.38 -3.26
C ARG A 95 7.02 18.69 -2.72
N GLU A 96 6.52 19.55 -3.58
CA GLU A 96 5.93 20.83 -3.18
C GLU A 96 4.43 20.72 -3.00
N ASN A 97 3.88 21.49 -2.04
CA ASN A 97 2.45 21.52 -1.75
C ASN A 97 1.83 20.14 -1.50
N LEU A 98 2.57 19.27 -0.80
CA LEU A 98 2.06 17.97 -0.41
C LEU A 98 0.80 18.12 0.44
N ILE A 99 -0.27 17.45 0.03
CA ILE A 99 -1.50 17.36 0.82
C ILE A 99 -1.34 16.18 1.77
N THR A 100 -1.38 16.45 3.07
CA THR A 100 -1.25 15.47 4.13
C THR A 100 -2.39 15.59 5.12
N GLY A 101 -2.65 14.54 5.87
CA GLY A 101 -3.58 14.54 7.00
C GLY A 101 -2.85 14.18 8.30
N PRO A 102 -3.40 14.55 9.47
CA PRO A 102 -2.87 14.08 10.75
C PRO A 102 -3.18 12.60 10.95
N SER A 103 -2.39 11.91 11.77
CA SER A 103 -2.51 10.47 12.04
C SER A 103 -3.89 10.03 12.53
N ASN A 104 -4.62 10.93 13.21
CA ASN A 104 -5.93 10.68 13.79
C ASN A 104 -7.10 11.30 13.00
N ILE A 105 -6.89 11.60 11.71
CA ILE A 105 -7.92 12.19 10.85
C ILE A 105 -9.17 11.29 10.77
N SER A 106 -10.35 11.89 10.79
CA SER A 106 -11.60 11.16 10.54
C SER A 106 -11.70 10.73 9.06
N LYS A 107 -12.51 9.71 8.78
CA LYS A 107 -12.74 9.28 7.38
C LYS A 107 -13.40 10.38 6.57
N GLU A 108 -14.34 11.10 7.15
CA GLU A 108 -15.07 12.20 6.54
C GLU A 108 -14.12 13.34 6.16
N ASP A 109 -13.26 13.77 7.09
CA ASP A 109 -12.28 14.83 6.84
C ASP A 109 -11.25 14.40 5.79
N ALA A 110 -10.81 13.14 5.81
CA ALA A 110 -9.89 12.60 4.81
C ALA A 110 -10.52 12.58 3.40
N HIS A 111 -11.79 12.18 3.30
CA HIS A 111 -12.54 12.24 2.05
C HIS A 111 -12.63 13.67 1.52
N ASP A 112 -12.97 14.63 2.39
CA ASP A 112 -13.10 16.04 2.02
C ASP A 112 -11.76 16.63 1.55
N LEU A 113 -10.64 16.27 2.20
CA LEU A 113 -9.31 16.68 1.74
C LEU A 113 -8.98 16.12 0.37
N LEU A 114 -9.23 14.82 0.14
CA LEU A 114 -9.00 14.19 -1.16
C LEU A 114 -9.84 14.87 -2.26
N ALA A 115 -11.13 15.11 -2.00
CA ALA A 115 -12.05 15.74 -2.94
C ALA A 115 -11.68 17.20 -3.21
N LYS A 116 -11.41 17.99 -2.18
CA LYS A 116 -11.07 19.42 -2.27
C LYS A 116 -9.80 19.63 -3.10
N HIS A 117 -8.79 18.83 -2.85
CA HIS A 117 -7.49 18.96 -3.52
C HIS A 117 -7.36 18.10 -4.79
N LYS A 118 -8.39 17.30 -5.12
CA LYS A 118 -8.43 16.41 -6.30
C LYS A 118 -7.23 15.45 -6.35
N VAL A 119 -6.80 14.96 -5.18
CA VAL A 119 -5.73 13.98 -5.04
C VAL A 119 -6.31 12.59 -4.72
N GLU A 120 -5.62 11.55 -5.17
CA GLU A 120 -6.09 10.16 -5.00
C GLU A 120 -5.49 9.48 -3.75
N LYS A 121 -4.47 10.09 -3.16
CA LYS A 121 -3.71 9.56 -2.03
C LYS A 121 -3.45 10.67 -1.02
N LEU A 122 -3.69 10.37 0.24
CA LEU A 122 -3.48 11.26 1.37
C LEU A 122 -2.51 10.60 2.35
N PRO A 123 -1.22 10.94 2.31
CA PRO A 123 -0.28 10.54 3.35
C PRO A 123 -0.69 11.12 4.70
N LEU A 124 -0.60 10.31 5.74
CA LEU A 124 -0.84 10.73 7.12
C LEU A 124 0.51 10.90 7.81
N VAL A 125 0.65 11.99 8.52
CA VAL A 125 1.90 12.32 9.22
C VAL A 125 1.62 12.68 10.69
N ASP A 126 2.63 12.45 11.53
CA ASP A 126 2.64 12.94 12.90
C ASP A 126 3.06 14.42 12.98
N SER A 127 3.17 14.96 14.19
CA SER A 127 3.57 16.36 14.44
C SER A 127 5.02 16.67 14.01
N GLU A 128 5.85 15.67 13.82
CA GLU A 128 7.25 15.80 13.40
C GLU A 128 7.45 15.54 11.90
N GLY A 129 6.36 15.17 11.19
CA GLY A 129 6.36 14.90 9.76
C GLY A 129 6.72 13.46 9.38
N HIS A 130 6.75 12.53 10.36
CA HIS A 130 6.96 11.12 10.04
C HIS A 130 5.69 10.52 9.46
N LEU A 131 5.86 9.67 8.46
CA LEU A 131 4.74 8.97 7.83
C LEU A 131 4.17 7.93 8.80
N THR A 132 2.87 8.02 9.05
CA THR A 132 2.12 7.13 9.95
C THR A 132 1.07 6.31 9.24
N GLY A 133 0.70 6.69 8.01
CA GLY A 133 -0.33 5.98 7.25
C GLY A 133 -0.55 6.56 5.85
N LEU A 134 -1.44 5.92 5.12
CA LEU A 134 -1.88 6.35 3.79
C LEU A 134 -3.36 6.04 3.61
N ILE A 135 -4.13 7.01 3.19
CA ILE A 135 -5.53 6.86 2.77
C ILE A 135 -5.62 7.08 1.26
N THR A 136 -6.43 6.29 0.56
CA THR A 136 -6.65 6.44 -0.88
C THR A 136 -8.14 6.53 -1.21
N VAL A 137 -8.47 7.17 -2.34
CA VAL A 137 -9.86 7.23 -2.84
C VAL A 137 -10.44 5.83 -3.05
N LYS A 138 -9.61 4.85 -3.43
CA LYS A 138 -10.05 3.46 -3.62
C LYS A 138 -10.62 2.84 -2.33
N ASP A 139 -10.13 3.27 -1.18
CA ASP A 139 -10.59 2.74 0.13
C ASP A 139 -12.02 3.16 0.43
N PHE A 140 -12.42 4.38 0.04
CA PHE A 140 -13.80 4.85 0.15
C PHE A 140 -14.73 4.10 -0.80
N VAL A 141 -14.36 4.02 -2.09
CA VAL A 141 -15.15 3.32 -3.12
C VAL A 141 -15.36 1.86 -2.74
N LYS A 142 -14.33 1.16 -2.25
CA LYS A 142 -14.45 -0.24 -1.83
C LYS A 142 -15.33 -0.43 -0.59
N THR A 143 -15.26 0.49 0.37
CA THR A 143 -16.11 0.43 1.57
C THR A 143 -17.58 0.57 1.20
N GLU A 144 -17.91 1.44 0.26
CA GLU A 144 -19.28 1.60 -0.25
C GLU A 144 -19.75 0.39 -1.07
N GLN A 145 -18.88 -0.16 -1.94
CA GLN A 145 -19.23 -1.30 -2.78
C GLN A 145 -19.34 -2.61 -2.01
N TYR A 146 -18.57 -2.77 -0.92
CA TYR A 146 -18.48 -4.00 -0.14
C TYR A 146 -18.64 -3.74 1.37
N PRO A 147 -19.80 -3.25 1.82
CA PRO A 147 -20.03 -2.90 3.22
C PRO A 147 -19.92 -4.10 4.16
N ASP A 148 -20.24 -5.31 3.66
CA ASP A 148 -20.25 -6.57 4.42
C ASP A 148 -18.91 -7.33 4.31
N ALA A 149 -17.83 -6.71 3.84
CA ALA A 149 -16.52 -7.36 3.74
C ALA A 149 -16.03 -7.83 5.12
N THR A 150 -15.60 -9.09 5.21
CA THR A 150 -15.11 -9.67 6.46
C THR A 150 -13.72 -9.14 6.79
N LYS A 151 -13.63 -8.29 7.81
CA LYS A 151 -12.39 -7.59 8.21
C LYS A 151 -11.90 -8.02 9.59
N ASP A 152 -10.61 -7.85 9.83
CA ASP A 152 -10.01 -7.97 11.16
C ASP A 152 -10.15 -6.66 11.97
N GLU A 153 -9.64 -6.65 13.21
CA GLU A 153 -9.70 -5.49 14.11
C GLU A 153 -8.94 -4.26 13.58
N GLN A 154 -8.03 -4.47 12.62
CA GLN A 154 -7.26 -3.41 11.95
C GLN A 154 -7.92 -2.95 10.64
N GLY A 155 -9.12 -3.46 10.33
CA GLY A 155 -9.85 -3.11 9.10
C GLY A 155 -9.35 -3.80 7.84
N ARG A 156 -8.42 -4.77 7.93
CA ARG A 156 -7.88 -5.53 6.80
C ARG A 156 -8.77 -6.73 6.49
N LEU A 157 -8.85 -7.13 5.22
CA LEU A 157 -9.59 -8.33 4.84
C LEU A 157 -9.07 -9.58 5.60
N ARG A 158 -10.01 -10.40 6.08
CA ARG A 158 -9.67 -11.74 6.55
C ARG A 158 -9.50 -12.67 5.36
N VAL A 159 -8.46 -13.50 5.43
CA VAL A 159 -8.15 -14.51 4.43
C VAL A 159 -7.80 -15.82 5.13
N ALA A 160 -8.21 -16.93 4.56
CA ALA A 160 -7.79 -18.27 4.97
C ALA A 160 -6.75 -18.80 3.96
N ALA A 161 -5.91 -19.72 4.40
CA ALA A 161 -4.94 -20.36 3.54
C ALA A 161 -4.82 -21.86 3.85
N GLY A 162 -4.72 -22.69 2.81
CA GLY A 162 -4.50 -24.11 2.95
C GLY A 162 -3.05 -24.42 3.33
N ILE A 163 -2.82 -25.09 4.46
CA ILE A 163 -1.46 -25.44 4.93
C ILE A 163 -1.13 -26.94 4.77
N GLY A 164 -2.15 -27.81 4.68
CA GLY A 164 -1.97 -29.26 4.77
C GLY A 164 -1.72 -29.71 6.21
N PHE A 165 -1.26 -30.98 6.38
CA PHE A 165 -1.03 -31.57 7.71
C PHE A 165 0.29 -32.34 7.81
N LEU A 166 1.05 -32.49 6.71
CA LEU A 166 2.34 -33.17 6.63
C LEU A 166 3.38 -32.30 5.93
N GLY A 167 4.65 -32.67 6.05
CA GLY A 167 5.77 -32.06 5.36
C GLY A 167 6.03 -30.63 5.82
N ASP A 168 5.81 -29.67 4.95
CA ASP A 168 6.09 -28.25 5.15
C ASP A 168 5.00 -27.47 5.94
N ALA A 169 3.97 -28.15 6.43
CA ALA A 169 2.78 -27.52 7.00
C ALA A 169 3.09 -26.52 8.14
N TYR A 170 4.04 -26.86 9.03
CA TYR A 170 4.43 -25.98 10.14
C TYR A 170 5.14 -24.71 9.64
N ASN A 171 6.15 -24.87 8.78
CA ASN A 171 6.90 -23.73 8.24
C ASN A 171 5.99 -22.81 7.41
N ARG A 172 5.05 -23.41 6.68
CA ARG A 172 4.05 -22.69 5.92
C ARG A 172 3.11 -21.89 6.81
N ALA A 173 2.62 -22.49 7.90
CA ALA A 173 1.77 -21.78 8.87
C ALA A 173 2.50 -20.59 9.49
N SER A 174 3.76 -20.76 9.89
CA SER A 174 4.58 -19.67 10.45
C SER A 174 4.73 -18.50 9.47
N ALA A 175 5.13 -18.78 8.25
CA ALA A 175 5.29 -17.74 7.22
C ALA A 175 3.98 -16.99 6.89
N LEU A 176 2.84 -17.70 6.90
CA LEU A 176 1.53 -17.09 6.66
C LEU A 176 1.01 -16.25 7.83
N MET A 177 1.49 -16.51 9.05
CA MET A 177 1.15 -15.69 10.23
C MET A 177 1.97 -14.39 10.29
N GLU A 178 3.14 -14.36 9.67
CA GLU A 178 4.02 -13.20 9.60
C GLU A 178 3.63 -12.23 8.45
N ALA A 179 2.88 -12.70 7.48
CA ALA A 179 2.37 -11.94 6.34
C ALA A 179 1.05 -11.21 6.69
#